data_0f413c7307fbdde36d6762c364702362
#
_entry.id   0f413c7307fbdde36d6762c364702362
#
_cell.length_a   1.000
_cell.length_b   1.000
_cell.length_c   1.000
_cell.angle_alpha   90.00
_cell.angle_beta   90.00
_cell.angle_gamma   90.00
#
_symmetry.space_group_name_H-M   'P 1'
#
loop_
_entity.id
_entity.type
_entity.pdbx_description
1 polymer ?
#
loop_
_entity_poly.entity_id
_entity_poly.type
_entity_poly.pdbx_seq_one_letter_code
_entity_poly.pdbx_strand_id
1 'polypeptide(L)'
;MKKVSRILIIVCLIVLNPLVVNSAEILQIKSSNTILVGDQNRNLTIELFCVDVNVNDELEATNLLKGEFPRGSKVKIKPFGFKENLLLAKVFNIKGTKEMTELLVSKDLTSEICPT
;
A
#
# COMPACT_ATOMS: atom_id res chain seq x y z
N MET A 1 31.10 20.84 26.85
CA MET A 1 30.08 20.04 27.49
C MET A 1 28.69 20.31 26.94
N LYS A 2 28.34 21.55 26.71
CA LYS A 2 27.03 21.85 26.12
C LYS A 2 26.86 21.28 24.72
N LYS A 3 27.93 21.15 23.95
CA LYS A 3 27.86 20.59 22.60
C LYS A 3 27.55 19.12 22.58
N VAL A 4 28.01 18.36 23.55
CA VAL A 4 27.72 16.93 23.63
C VAL A 4 26.25 16.69 23.93
N SER A 5 25.66 17.51 24.79
CA SER A 5 24.26 17.40 25.12
C SER A 5 23.36 17.65 23.91
N ARG A 6 23.71 18.58 23.06
CA ARG A 6 22.94 18.85 21.84
C ARG A 6 23.01 17.71 20.85
N ILE A 7 24.15 17.09 20.68
CA ILE A 7 24.33 15.97 19.80
C ILE A 7 23.49 14.79 20.29
N LEU A 8 23.45 14.55 21.58
CA LEU A 8 22.66 13.50 22.16
C LEU A 8 21.16 13.71 21.90
N ILE A 9 20.67 14.92 22.04
CA ILE A 9 19.28 15.24 21.78
C ILE A 9 18.91 14.99 20.32
N ILE A 10 19.77 15.36 19.39
CA ILE A 10 19.53 15.13 17.97
C ILE A 10 19.48 13.63 17.66
N VAL A 11 20.37 12.85 18.22
CA VAL A 11 20.37 11.40 18.03
C VAL A 11 19.10 10.78 18.60
N CYS A 12 18.65 11.21 19.76
CA CYS A 12 17.41 10.71 20.33
C CYS A 12 16.20 11.05 19.48
N LEU A 13 16.15 12.22 18.89
CA LEU A 13 15.06 12.60 18.00
C LEU A 13 15.04 11.74 16.74
N ILE A 14 16.19 11.42 16.19
CA ILE A 14 16.28 10.53 15.03
C ILE A 14 15.81 9.12 15.39
N VAL A 15 16.19 8.63 16.56
CA VAL A 15 15.77 7.30 17.01
C VAL A 15 14.28 7.27 17.33
N LEU A 16 13.71 8.35 17.79
CA LEU A 16 12.29 8.39 18.12
C LEU A 16 11.39 8.55 16.91
N ASN A 17 11.97 8.68 15.73
CA ASN A 17 11.18 8.81 14.53
C ASN A 17 11.30 7.60 13.60
N PRO A 18 11.30 6.39 14.08
CA PRO A 18 11.47 5.26 13.20
C PRO A 18 10.19 4.77 12.61
N LEU A 19 9.09 5.36 13.02
CA LEU A 19 7.86 4.74 12.73
C LEU A 19 7.29 5.11 11.42
N VAL A 20 7.91 5.98 10.74
CA VAL A 20 7.37 6.43 9.51
C VAL A 20 7.73 5.53 8.42
N VAL A 21 7.83 4.35 8.75
CA VAL A 21 8.37 3.60 7.92
C VAL A 21 7.63 2.85 7.07
N ASN A 22 7.15 2.87 6.32
CA ASN A 22 6.52 1.86 5.63
C ASN A 22 6.28 2.28 4.23
N SER A 23 7.33 2.68 3.58
CA SER A 23 7.24 2.76 2.15
C SER A 23 7.57 1.39 1.60
N ALA A 24 6.58 0.65 1.25
CA ALA A 24 6.72 -0.50 0.39
C ALA A 24 6.80 -0.02 -1.06
N GLU A 25 7.22 -0.89 -1.95
CA GLU A 25 7.36 -0.54 -3.35
C GLU A 25 6.54 -1.52 -4.18
N ILE A 26 5.82 -1.03 -5.18
CA ILE A 26 5.07 -1.89 -6.09
C ILE A 26 6.05 -2.69 -6.94
N LEU A 27 5.95 -4.00 -6.88
CA LEU A 27 6.74 -4.87 -7.75
C LEU A 27 5.91 -5.35 -8.93
N GLN A 28 4.64 -5.67 -8.70
CA GLN A 28 3.78 -6.17 -9.75
C GLN A 28 2.31 -6.03 -9.36
N ILE A 29 1.48 -5.57 -10.26
CA ILE A 29 0.03 -5.66 -10.13
C ILE A 29 -0.37 -6.97 -10.80
N LYS A 30 -0.70 -7.98 -10.02
CA LYS A 30 -1.01 -9.29 -10.58
C LYS A 30 -2.43 -9.37 -11.13
N SER A 31 -3.36 -8.70 -10.48
CA SER A 31 -4.76 -8.66 -10.90
C SER A 31 -5.42 -7.44 -10.29
N SER A 32 -6.71 -7.27 -10.51
CA SER A 32 -7.46 -6.14 -9.97
C SER A 32 -7.49 -6.11 -8.45
N ASN A 33 -7.19 -7.22 -7.78
CA ASN A 33 -7.23 -7.26 -6.32
C ASN A 33 -5.98 -7.87 -5.70
N THR A 34 -4.98 -8.23 -6.47
CA THR A 34 -3.78 -8.90 -5.93
C THR A 34 -2.52 -8.17 -6.40
N ILE A 35 -1.70 -7.79 -5.45
CA ILE A 35 -0.53 -6.95 -5.70
C ILE A 35 0.66 -7.52 -4.99
N LEU A 36 1.80 -7.53 -5.68
CA LEU A 36 3.07 -7.92 -5.07
C LEU A 36 3.83 -6.65 -4.72
N VAL A 37 4.23 -6.53 -3.48
CA VAL A 37 5.02 -5.39 -3.01
C VAL A 37 6.31 -5.86 -2.38
N GLY A 38 7.33 -5.03 -2.45
CA GLY A 38 8.59 -5.24 -1.76
C GLY A 38 8.66 -4.36 -0.52
N ASP A 39 9.01 -4.95 0.61
CA ASP A 39 9.15 -4.23 1.86
C ASP A 39 10.44 -4.70 2.53
N GLN A 40 11.47 -3.90 2.46
CA GLN A 40 12.78 -4.21 2.99
C GLN A 40 13.27 -5.57 2.48
N ASN A 41 13.71 -6.24 2.23
CA ASN A 41 14.19 -7.54 1.74
C ASN A 41 13.12 -8.62 1.67
N ARG A 42 11.85 -8.25 1.77
CA ARG A 42 10.76 -9.20 1.70
C ARG A 42 9.81 -8.85 0.57
N ASN A 43 9.18 -9.88 0.02
CA ASN A 43 8.10 -9.69 -0.93
C ASN A 43 6.81 -10.08 -0.21
N LEU A 44 5.80 -9.22 -0.30
CA LEU A 44 4.50 -9.47 0.29
C LEU A 44 3.45 -9.50 -0.80
N THR A 45 2.59 -10.50 -0.75
CA THR A 45 1.42 -10.52 -1.63
C THR A 45 0.25 -9.91 -0.87
N ILE A 46 -0.34 -8.89 -1.44
CA ILE A 46 -1.45 -8.18 -0.84
C ILE A 46 -2.72 -8.46 -1.63
N GLU A 47 -3.78 -8.81 -0.92
CA GLU A 47 -5.12 -8.83 -1.47
C GLU A 47 -5.79 -7.54 -1.04
N LEU A 48 -6.30 -6.78 -2.01
CA LEU A 48 -6.96 -5.51 -1.69
C LEU A 48 -8.22 -5.75 -0.90
N PHE A 49 -8.35 -5.04 0.21
CA PHE A 49 -9.48 -5.18 1.12
C PHE A 49 -10.72 -4.56 0.50
N CYS A 50 -11.82 -5.30 0.52
CA CYS A 50 -13.12 -4.83 0.02
C CYS A 50 -13.22 -4.63 -1.49
N VAL A 51 -12.44 -5.31 -2.27
CA VAL A 51 -12.51 -5.21 -3.72
C VAL A 51 -13.09 -6.50 -4.30
N ASP A 52 -14.12 -6.34 -5.13
CA ASP A 52 -14.68 -7.45 -5.88
C ASP A 52 -14.98 -6.92 -7.28
N VAL A 53 -14.11 -7.22 -8.22
CA VAL A 53 -14.23 -6.75 -9.58
C VAL A 53 -14.88 -7.82 -10.45
N ASN A 54 -15.85 -7.42 -11.25
CA ASN A 54 -16.53 -8.32 -12.17
C ASN A 54 -15.51 -8.82 -13.21
N VAL A 55 -15.65 -10.06 -13.63
CA VAL A 55 -14.77 -10.66 -14.63
C VAL A 55 -14.67 -9.81 -15.90
N ASN A 56 -15.76 -9.18 -16.30
CA ASN A 56 -15.78 -8.35 -17.50
C ASN A 56 -14.96 -7.06 -17.36
N ASP A 57 -14.72 -6.62 -16.13
CA ASP A 57 -14.01 -5.38 -15.84
C ASP A 57 -12.58 -5.63 -15.37
N GLU A 58 -12.17 -6.89 -15.28
CA GLU A 58 -10.88 -7.29 -14.72
C GLU A 58 -9.69 -6.64 -15.44
N LEU A 59 -9.70 -6.67 -16.76
CA LEU A 59 -8.60 -6.11 -17.53
C LEU A 59 -8.51 -4.60 -17.36
N GLU A 60 -9.65 -3.92 -17.42
CA GLU A 60 -9.72 -2.47 -17.24
C GLU A 60 -9.24 -2.07 -15.85
N ALA A 61 -9.69 -2.77 -14.82
CA ALA A 61 -9.30 -2.50 -13.46
C ALA A 61 -7.79 -2.73 -13.24
N THR A 62 -7.27 -3.83 -13.75
CA THR A 62 -5.84 -4.13 -13.66
C THR A 62 -5.01 -3.06 -14.35
N ASN A 63 -5.42 -2.64 -15.55
CA ASN A 63 -4.70 -1.61 -16.29
C ASN A 63 -4.77 -0.25 -15.60
N LEU A 64 -5.89 0.08 -14.97
CA LEU A 64 -6.02 1.31 -14.20
C LEU A 64 -5.02 1.31 -13.04
N LEU A 65 -4.94 0.22 -12.31
CA LEU A 65 -3.98 0.12 -11.20
C LEU A 65 -2.54 0.20 -11.68
N LYS A 66 -2.22 -0.45 -12.79
CA LYS A 66 -0.87 -0.38 -13.36
C LYS A 66 -0.49 1.03 -13.79
N GLY A 67 -1.45 1.78 -14.30
CA GLY A 67 -1.21 3.15 -14.73
C GLY A 67 -1.02 4.12 -13.57
N GLU A 68 -1.81 3.97 -12.51
CA GLU A 68 -1.73 4.85 -11.35
C GLU A 68 -0.64 4.45 -10.35
N PHE A 69 -0.31 3.16 -10.30
CA PHE A 69 0.69 2.63 -9.40
C PHE A 69 1.70 1.78 -10.18
N PRO A 70 2.50 2.40 -11.04
CA PRO A 70 3.46 1.63 -11.84
C PRO A 70 4.53 0.98 -10.97
N ARG A 71 5.20 -0.01 -11.52
CA ARG A 71 6.28 -0.70 -10.81
C ARG A 71 7.30 0.31 -10.32
N GLY A 72 7.74 0.15 -9.09
CA GLY A 72 8.66 1.07 -8.45
C GLY A 72 7.99 2.17 -7.66
N SER A 73 6.67 2.32 -7.76
CA SER A 73 5.95 3.33 -6.99
C SER A 73 6.06 3.01 -5.51
N LYS A 74 6.34 4.03 -4.71
CA LYS A 74 6.35 3.89 -3.26
C LYS A 74 4.93 4.01 -2.74
N VAL A 75 4.55 3.12 -1.85
CA VAL A 75 3.18 3.07 -1.33
C VAL A 75 3.20 2.87 0.18
N LYS A 76 2.09 3.26 0.81
CA LYS A 76 1.81 2.97 2.20
C LYS A 76 0.76 1.88 2.26
N ILE A 77 0.91 0.96 3.18
CA ILE A 77 0.01 -0.16 3.31
C ILE A 77 -0.69 -0.09 4.66
N LYS A 78 -2.01 -0.18 4.65
CA LYS A 78 -2.80 -0.26 5.87
C LYS A 78 -3.33 -1.68 5.99
N PRO A 79 -2.74 -2.52 6.85
CA PRO A 79 -3.15 -3.91 6.97
C PRO A 79 -4.44 -4.06 7.75
N PHE A 80 -5.25 -5.04 7.37
CA PHE A 80 -6.47 -5.40 8.08
C PHE A 80 -6.44 -6.83 8.60
N GLY A 81 -5.52 -7.66 8.14
CA GLY A 81 -5.40 -9.03 8.62
C GLY A 81 -4.74 -9.91 7.58
N PHE A 82 -4.65 -11.18 7.90
CA PHE A 82 -4.11 -12.17 6.98
C PHE A 82 -5.20 -13.18 6.63
N LYS A 83 -5.19 -13.61 5.40
CA LYS A 83 -6.06 -14.67 4.93
C LYS A 83 -5.14 -15.66 4.24
N GLU A 84 -4.93 -16.80 4.85
CA GLU A 84 -3.93 -17.79 4.42
C GLU A 84 -2.55 -17.10 4.41
N ASN A 85 -1.89 -17.00 3.27
CA ASN A 85 -0.60 -16.36 3.19
C ASN A 85 -0.69 -14.97 2.57
N LEU A 86 -1.90 -14.42 2.46
CA LEU A 86 -2.11 -13.12 1.85
C LEU A 86 -2.37 -12.08 2.93
N LEU A 87 -1.79 -10.91 2.75
CA LEU A 87 -2.08 -9.78 3.62
C LEU A 87 -3.27 -9.02 3.05
N LEU A 88 -4.35 -8.94 3.81
CA LEU A 88 -5.50 -8.10 3.43
C LEU A 88 -5.18 -6.67 3.81
N ALA A 89 -5.19 -5.78 2.86
CA ALA A 89 -4.76 -4.41 3.13
C ALA A 89 -5.34 -3.42 2.14
N LYS A 90 -5.30 -2.15 2.53
CA LYS A 90 -5.51 -1.03 1.62
C LYS A 90 -4.15 -0.46 1.24
N VAL A 91 -4.02 -0.02 0.01
CA VAL A 91 -2.75 0.49 -0.51
C VAL A 91 -2.94 1.94 -0.95
N PHE A 92 -2.13 2.82 -0.41
CA PHE A 92 -2.18 4.26 -0.67
C PHE A 92 -0.89 4.71 -1.33
N ASN A 93 -0.96 5.78 -2.11
CA ASN A 93 0.26 6.45 -2.53
C ASN A 93 0.93 7.11 -1.30
N ILE A 94 2.18 7.55 -1.45
CA ILE A 94 2.93 8.12 -0.33
C ILE A 94 2.25 9.36 0.26
N LYS A 95 1.61 10.16 -0.58
CA LYS A 95 0.93 11.36 -0.12
C LYS A 95 -0.40 11.06 0.57
N GLY A 96 -0.90 9.83 0.44
CA GLY A 96 -2.18 9.46 1.02
C GLY A 96 -3.38 10.04 0.28
N THR A 97 -3.18 10.56 -0.92
CA THR A 97 -4.25 11.18 -1.70
C THR A 97 -4.95 10.23 -2.64
N LYS A 98 -4.36 9.09 -2.92
CA LYS A 98 -4.96 8.05 -3.76
C LYS A 98 -4.90 6.72 -3.05
N GLU A 99 -5.99 5.99 -3.07
CA GLU A 99 -6.09 4.66 -2.49
C GLU A 99 -6.67 3.73 -3.56
N MET A 100 -6.12 2.53 -3.69
CA MET A 100 -6.47 1.63 -4.79
C MET A 100 -7.94 1.25 -4.83
N THR A 101 -8.55 0.91 -3.69
CA THR A 101 -9.95 0.53 -3.64
C THR A 101 -10.85 1.71 -4.04
N GLU A 102 -10.58 2.88 -3.51
CA GLU A 102 -11.35 4.08 -3.86
C GLU A 102 -11.22 4.43 -5.33
N LEU A 103 -10.04 4.21 -5.88
CA LEU A 103 -9.81 4.46 -7.30
C LEU A 103 -10.68 3.55 -8.16
N LEU A 104 -10.76 2.28 -7.81
CA LEU A 104 -11.62 1.34 -8.54
C LEU A 104 -13.10 1.68 -8.37
N VAL A 105 -13.51 2.06 -7.18
CA VAL A 105 -14.90 2.47 -6.92
C VAL A 105 -15.26 3.72 -7.72
N SER A 106 -14.34 4.67 -7.81
CA SER A 106 -14.60 5.92 -8.52
C SER A 106 -14.79 5.72 -10.03
N LYS A 107 -14.30 4.62 -10.56
CA LYS A 107 -14.47 4.26 -11.98
C LYS A 107 -15.54 3.21 -12.20
N ASP A 108 -16.33 2.94 -11.18
CA ASP A 108 -17.39 1.92 -11.22
C ASP A 108 -16.89 0.53 -11.60
N LEU A 109 -15.66 0.22 -11.26
CA LEU A 109 -15.07 -1.08 -11.57
C LEU A 109 -15.25 -2.09 -10.44
N THR A 110 -15.63 -1.65 -9.28
CA THR A 110 -15.96 -2.52 -8.16
C THR A 110 -17.00 -1.83 -7.29
N SER A 111 -17.77 -2.63 -6.58
CA SER A 111 -18.59 -2.11 -5.49
C SER A 111 -17.86 -2.41 -4.18
N GLU A 112 -17.88 -1.46 -3.27
CA GLU A 112 -17.24 -1.63 -2.00
C GLU A 112 -18.07 -2.56 -1.14
N ILE A 113 -17.54 -3.76 -0.83
CA ILE A 113 -18.24 -4.70 0.00
C ILE A 113 -17.55 -4.78 1.34
N CYS A 114 -17.29 -3.69 1.95
CA CYS A 114 -16.70 -3.69 3.27
C CYS A 114 -17.77 -3.88 4.32
N PRO A 115 -17.63 -4.85 5.20
CA PRO A 115 -18.44 -4.88 6.40
C PRO A 115 -18.06 -3.66 7.24
N THR A 116 -19.00 -2.85 7.53
CA THR A 116 -18.78 -1.70 8.40
C THR A 116 -18.74 -2.12 9.86
#